data_54170d80b77f37da85192589eb1ec085
#
_entry.id   54170d80b77f37da85192589eb1ec085
#
_cell.length_a   1.000
_cell.length_b   1.000
_cell.length_c   1.000
_cell.angle_alpha   90.00
_cell.angle_beta   90.00
_cell.angle_gamma   90.00
#
_symmetry.space_group_name_H-M   'P 1'
#
loop_
_entity.id
_entity.type
_entity.pdbx_description
1 polymer ?
#
loop_
_entity_poly.entity_id
_entity_poly.type
_entity_poly.pdbx_seq_one_letter_code
_entity_poly.pdbx_strand_id
1 'polypeptide(L)'
;WAWGIEHFPYLMEKYFTTRGQLTWYQRFIHPFRTLEGHVSWSTSSLLIALGGWMPVILNENFRTTVLAFNLPVLARDILSVTWLGVIVSTFISFSLLPPRPKKYGRWKTIEMLVQWVLVPISGIIFGSIPALDAETRLMLGKYLGFAVTHKERKSKILAISQEGNPSGE
;
A
#
# COMPACT_ATOMS: atom_id res chain seq x y z
N TRP A 1 3.46 -2.43 -6.95
CA TRP A 1 2.25 -1.76 -7.44
C TRP A 1 2.08 -1.94 -8.94
N ALA A 2 3.09 -1.59 -9.75
CA ALA A 2 3.04 -1.75 -11.21
C ALA A 2 2.66 -3.18 -11.60
N TRP A 3 3.36 -4.17 -11.08
CA TRP A 3 3.07 -5.58 -11.38
C TRP A 3 1.66 -6.01 -10.96
N GLY A 4 1.18 -5.56 -9.81
CA GLY A 4 -0.17 -5.86 -9.32
C GLY A 4 -1.27 -5.33 -10.25
N ILE A 5 -1.19 -4.06 -10.63
CA ILE A 5 -2.19 -3.42 -11.48
C ILE A 5 -2.08 -3.86 -12.95
N GLU A 6 -0.90 -4.16 -13.45
CA GLU A 6 -0.68 -4.62 -14.83
C GLU A 6 -1.30 -5.99 -15.13
N HIS A 7 -1.61 -6.78 -14.09
CA HIS A 7 -2.37 -8.02 -14.24
C HIS A 7 -3.87 -7.80 -14.48
N PHE A 8 -4.37 -6.63 -14.15
CA PHE A 8 -5.80 -6.33 -14.23
C PHE A 8 -6.36 -6.47 -15.67
N PRO A 9 -5.78 -5.90 -16.73
CA PRO A 9 -6.27 -6.07 -18.08
C PRO A 9 -6.35 -7.54 -18.52
N TYR A 10 -5.33 -8.33 -18.17
CA TYR A 10 -5.30 -9.77 -18.47
C TYR A 10 -6.40 -10.54 -17.73
N LEU A 11 -6.64 -10.22 -16.47
CA LEU A 11 -7.74 -10.82 -15.71
C LEU A 11 -9.10 -10.44 -16.29
N MET A 12 -9.28 -9.19 -16.71
CA MET A 12 -10.49 -8.71 -17.38
C MET A 12 -10.76 -9.52 -18.65
N GLU A 13 -9.78 -9.65 -19.53
CA GLU A 13 -9.89 -10.46 -20.74
C GLU A 13 -10.34 -11.89 -20.40
N LYS A 14 -9.72 -12.55 -19.43
CA LYS A 14 -10.12 -13.90 -18.99
C LYS A 14 -11.54 -13.98 -18.47
N TYR A 15 -12.00 -13.05 -17.66
CA TYR A 15 -13.36 -13.06 -17.13
C TYR A 15 -14.42 -12.97 -18.24
N PHE A 16 -14.12 -12.22 -19.31
CA PHE A 16 -15.06 -12.05 -20.43
C PHE A 16 -14.94 -13.14 -21.49
N THR A 17 -13.77 -13.71 -21.72
CA THR A 17 -13.55 -14.74 -22.75
C THR A 17 -13.85 -16.16 -22.29
N THR A 18 -13.75 -16.48 -20.99
CA THR A 18 -14.03 -17.82 -20.47
C THR A 18 -15.51 -18.13 -20.54
N ARG A 19 -15.90 -18.95 -21.54
CA ARG A 19 -17.30 -19.36 -21.74
C ARG A 19 -17.68 -20.52 -20.82
N GLY A 20 -18.87 -20.45 -20.21
CA GLY A 20 -19.54 -21.59 -19.57
C GLY A 20 -19.23 -21.88 -18.10
N GLN A 21 -18.15 -21.32 -17.52
CA GLN A 21 -17.76 -21.60 -16.12
C GLN A 21 -18.21 -20.51 -15.12
N LEU A 22 -18.52 -19.32 -15.60
CA LEU A 22 -18.88 -18.19 -14.74
C LEU A 22 -20.30 -17.71 -15.04
N THR A 23 -21.06 -17.49 -13.99
CA THR A 23 -22.37 -16.84 -14.06
C THR A 23 -22.19 -15.38 -14.50
N TRP A 24 -23.17 -14.82 -15.21
CA TRP A 24 -23.15 -13.41 -15.64
C TRP A 24 -22.82 -12.44 -14.50
N TYR A 25 -23.41 -12.64 -13.33
CA TYR A 25 -23.09 -11.85 -12.14
C TYR A 25 -21.60 -11.93 -11.74
N GLN A 26 -21.02 -13.12 -11.76
CA GLN A 26 -19.61 -13.33 -11.40
C GLN A 26 -18.64 -12.64 -12.40
N ARG A 27 -19.02 -12.58 -13.67
CA ARG A 27 -18.22 -11.92 -14.71
C ARG A 27 -18.05 -10.41 -14.50
N PHE A 28 -19.02 -9.77 -13.86
CA PHE A 28 -18.97 -8.35 -13.55
C PHE A 28 -18.44 -8.07 -12.13
N ILE A 29 -18.87 -8.82 -11.14
CA ILE A 29 -18.53 -8.52 -9.75
C ILE A 29 -17.05 -8.75 -9.43
N HIS A 30 -16.42 -9.77 -10.02
CA HIS A 30 -14.99 -10.02 -9.75
C HIS A 30 -14.08 -8.94 -10.31
N PRO A 31 -14.18 -8.55 -11.61
CA PRO A 31 -13.41 -7.43 -12.15
C PRO A 31 -13.68 -6.13 -11.41
N PHE A 32 -14.96 -5.84 -11.11
CA PHE A 32 -15.33 -4.64 -10.38
C PHE A 32 -14.67 -4.58 -9.00
N ARG A 33 -14.73 -5.66 -8.22
CA ARG A 33 -14.07 -5.72 -6.90
C ARG A 33 -12.55 -5.58 -7.00
N THR A 34 -11.94 -6.17 -8.03
CA THR A 34 -10.50 -6.02 -8.26
C THR A 34 -10.13 -4.57 -8.56
N LEU A 35 -10.88 -3.93 -9.48
CA LEU A 35 -10.68 -2.53 -9.81
C LEU A 35 -10.92 -1.63 -8.61
N GLU A 36 -12.03 -1.82 -7.92
CA GLU A 36 -12.39 -1.07 -6.72
C GLU A 36 -11.30 -1.17 -5.66
N GLY A 37 -10.76 -2.38 -5.43
CA GLY A 37 -9.67 -2.58 -4.48
C GLY A 37 -8.41 -1.79 -4.82
N HIS A 38 -8.00 -1.74 -6.10
CA HIS A 38 -6.86 -0.94 -6.53
C HIS A 38 -7.13 0.55 -6.38
N VAL A 39 -8.24 1.05 -6.93
CA VAL A 39 -8.60 2.48 -6.87
C VAL A 39 -8.79 2.96 -5.44
N SER A 40 -9.48 2.18 -4.59
CA SER A 40 -9.67 2.53 -3.19
C SER A 40 -8.36 2.59 -2.42
N TRP A 41 -7.46 1.64 -2.65
CA TRP A 41 -6.16 1.64 -1.98
C TRP A 41 -5.30 2.84 -2.37
N SER A 42 -5.27 3.17 -3.66
CA SER A 42 -4.46 4.30 -4.16
C SER A 42 -5.01 5.66 -3.75
N THR A 43 -6.33 5.81 -3.69
CA THR A 43 -6.99 7.12 -3.55
C THR A 43 -7.49 7.42 -2.14
N SER A 44 -7.93 6.42 -1.36
CA SER A 44 -8.63 6.64 -0.08
C SER A 44 -7.80 7.43 0.93
N SER A 45 -6.53 7.09 1.09
CA SER A 45 -5.65 7.81 2.03
C SER A 45 -5.48 9.28 1.66
N LEU A 46 -5.36 9.58 0.36
CA LEU A 46 -5.25 10.95 -0.15
C LEU A 46 -6.57 11.70 -0.03
N LEU A 47 -7.69 11.05 -0.35
CA LEU A 47 -9.02 11.66 -0.21
C LEU A 47 -9.32 12.00 1.25
N ILE A 48 -9.00 11.13 2.20
CA ILE A 48 -9.22 11.39 3.62
C ILE A 48 -8.28 12.51 4.10
N ALA A 49 -7.01 12.49 3.71
CA ALA A 49 -6.03 13.49 4.14
C ALA A 49 -6.29 14.87 3.54
N LEU A 50 -6.67 14.94 2.27
CA LEU A 50 -6.76 16.19 1.51
C LEU A 50 -8.20 16.60 1.22
N GLY A 51 -9.15 15.65 1.08
CA GLY A 51 -10.50 15.89 0.61
C GLY A 51 -11.31 16.84 1.49
N GLY A 52 -11.07 16.84 2.80
CA GLY A 52 -11.73 17.76 3.72
C GLY A 52 -11.22 19.20 3.63
N TRP A 53 -10.00 19.42 3.14
CA TRP A 53 -9.34 20.74 3.15
C TRP A 53 -9.16 21.33 1.76
N MET A 54 -8.88 20.51 0.74
CA MET A 54 -8.60 20.97 -0.61
C MET A 54 -9.71 21.85 -1.21
N PRO A 55 -10.99 21.47 -1.18
CA PRO A 55 -12.04 22.31 -1.74
C PRO A 55 -12.12 23.69 -1.06
N VAL A 56 -11.85 23.73 0.25
CA VAL A 56 -11.87 24.97 1.05
C VAL A 56 -10.71 25.88 0.70
N ILE A 57 -9.55 25.31 0.36
CA ILE A 57 -8.32 26.06 0.02
C ILE A 57 -8.37 26.56 -1.42
N LEU A 58 -8.86 25.72 -2.34
CA LEU A 58 -8.78 25.99 -3.78
C LEU A 58 -9.92 26.88 -4.30
N ASN A 59 -11.06 26.94 -3.61
CA ASN A 59 -12.22 27.67 -4.08
C ASN A 59 -12.75 28.63 -3.01
N GLU A 60 -12.55 29.92 -3.24
CA GLU A 60 -12.95 30.98 -2.32
C GLU A 60 -14.48 31.07 -2.17
N ASN A 61 -15.24 30.86 -3.24
CA ASN A 61 -16.70 30.82 -3.19
C ASN A 61 -17.21 29.61 -2.40
N PHE A 62 -16.50 28.49 -2.43
CA PHE A 62 -16.85 27.32 -1.67
C PHE A 62 -16.69 27.54 -0.16
N ARG A 63 -15.75 28.37 0.27
CA ARG A 63 -15.49 28.66 1.70
C ARG A 63 -16.69 29.25 2.43
N THR A 64 -17.61 29.89 1.71
CA THR A 64 -18.83 30.50 2.28
C THR A 64 -19.99 29.53 2.43
N THR A 65 -19.86 28.29 1.97
CA THR A 65 -20.90 27.28 2.02
C THR A 65 -20.91 26.52 3.35
N VAL A 66 -22.09 26.04 3.77
CA VAL A 66 -22.24 25.15 4.94
C VAL A 66 -21.43 23.88 4.77
N LEU A 67 -21.28 23.39 3.54
CA LEU A 67 -20.49 22.20 3.23
C LEU A 67 -19.00 22.44 3.52
N ALA A 68 -18.46 23.61 3.18
CA ALA A 68 -17.07 23.96 3.46
C ALA A 68 -16.75 23.96 4.96
N PHE A 69 -17.71 24.34 5.78
CA PHE A 69 -17.55 24.32 7.23
C PHE A 69 -17.56 22.89 7.79
N ASN A 70 -18.40 22.01 7.25
CA ASN A 70 -18.57 20.65 7.76
C ASN A 70 -17.53 19.66 7.22
N LEU A 71 -16.97 19.83 6.02
CA LEU A 71 -16.01 18.89 5.44
C LEU A 71 -14.75 18.66 6.29
N PRO A 72 -14.08 19.68 6.83
CA PRO A 72 -12.93 19.48 7.70
C PRO A 72 -13.30 18.74 9.01
N VAL A 73 -14.50 18.98 9.54
CA VAL A 73 -15.00 18.30 10.74
C VAL A 73 -15.21 16.83 10.44
N LEU A 74 -15.90 16.50 9.35
CA LEU A 74 -16.11 15.11 8.92
C LEU A 74 -14.78 14.38 8.66
N ALA A 75 -13.84 15.02 7.98
CA ALA A 75 -12.52 14.46 7.73
C ALA A 75 -11.78 14.15 9.05
N ARG A 76 -11.82 15.08 10.00
CA ARG A 76 -11.25 14.89 11.33
C ARG A 76 -11.90 13.72 12.07
N ASP A 77 -13.20 13.57 12.01
CA ASP A 77 -13.93 12.51 12.70
C ASP A 77 -13.59 11.14 12.10
N ILE A 78 -13.50 11.02 10.77
CA ILE A 78 -13.03 9.81 10.07
C ILE A 78 -11.59 9.48 10.49
N LEU A 79 -10.69 10.47 10.52
CA LEU A 79 -9.31 10.28 10.95
C LEU A 79 -9.24 9.82 12.41
N SER A 80 -10.09 10.33 13.28
CA SER A 80 -10.15 9.92 14.69
C SER A 80 -10.53 8.45 14.84
N VAL A 81 -11.51 7.98 14.07
CA VAL A 81 -11.88 6.55 14.02
C VAL A 81 -10.72 5.69 13.46
N THR A 82 -10.05 6.18 12.43
CA THR A 82 -8.88 5.50 11.85
C THR A 82 -7.75 5.33 12.89
N TRP A 83 -7.51 6.33 13.73
CA TRP A 83 -6.53 6.24 14.81
C TRP A 83 -6.84 5.15 15.83
N LEU A 84 -8.12 4.90 16.14
CA LEU A 84 -8.52 3.76 16.97
C LEU A 84 -8.09 2.44 16.32
N GLY A 85 -8.29 2.31 15.01
CA GLY A 85 -7.83 1.13 14.25
C GLY A 85 -6.30 0.94 14.33
N VAL A 86 -5.52 2.02 14.23
CA VAL A 86 -4.06 1.98 14.38
C VAL A 86 -3.66 1.53 15.78
N ILE A 87 -4.32 2.04 16.83
CA ILE A 87 -4.05 1.65 18.23
C ILE A 87 -4.32 0.16 18.43
N VAL A 88 -5.47 -0.35 17.98
CA VAL A 88 -5.83 -1.77 18.07
C VAL A 88 -4.83 -2.64 17.29
N SER A 89 -4.49 -2.26 16.07
CA SER A 89 -3.51 -2.96 15.24
C SER A 89 -2.13 -2.99 15.89
N THR A 90 -1.72 -1.89 16.50
CA THR A 90 -0.48 -1.80 17.28
C THR A 90 -0.48 -2.80 18.44
N PHE A 91 -1.56 -2.83 19.21
CA PHE A 91 -1.69 -3.76 20.34
C PHE A 91 -1.63 -5.22 19.90
N ILE A 92 -2.37 -5.58 18.86
CA ILE A 92 -2.35 -6.93 18.29
C ILE A 92 -0.94 -7.29 17.80
N SER A 93 -0.28 -6.39 17.08
CA SER A 93 1.07 -6.61 16.57
C SER A 93 2.08 -6.85 17.70
N PHE A 94 2.00 -6.07 18.78
CA PHE A 94 2.85 -6.29 19.95
C PHE A 94 2.56 -7.62 20.65
N SER A 95 1.30 -8.05 20.69
CA SER A 95 0.90 -9.34 21.32
C SER A 95 1.41 -10.54 20.51
N LEU A 96 1.59 -10.39 19.21
CA LEU A 96 2.09 -11.43 18.31
C LEU A 96 3.62 -11.48 18.21
N LEU A 97 4.34 -10.49 18.78
CA LEU A 97 5.79 -10.50 18.73
C LEU A 97 6.39 -11.64 19.59
N PRO A 98 7.42 -12.31 19.07
CA PRO A 98 8.14 -13.32 19.85
C PRO A 98 8.86 -12.68 21.05
N PRO A 99 9.21 -13.49 22.09
CA PRO A 99 9.88 -12.98 23.27
C PRO A 99 11.17 -12.26 22.89
N ARG A 100 11.40 -11.15 23.57
CA ARG A 100 12.44 -10.18 23.26
C ARG A 100 13.84 -10.75 23.45
N PRO A 101 14.75 -10.62 22.48
CA PRO A 101 16.17 -10.94 22.67
C PRO A 101 16.81 -10.08 23.74
N LYS A 102 17.56 -10.67 24.66
CA LYS A 102 18.23 -9.98 25.80
C LYS A 102 19.16 -8.84 25.39
N LYS A 103 19.60 -8.81 24.13
CA LYS A 103 20.51 -7.80 23.56
C LYS A 103 19.89 -6.40 23.43
N TYR A 104 18.57 -6.27 23.38
CA TYR A 104 17.91 -4.98 23.09
C TYR A 104 17.34 -4.32 24.35
N GLY A 105 17.73 -3.06 24.60
CA GLY A 105 17.27 -2.25 25.73
C GLY A 105 15.78 -1.83 25.57
N ARG A 106 15.19 -1.28 26.65
CA ARG A 106 13.77 -0.84 26.69
C ARG A 106 13.44 0.27 25.68
N TRP A 107 14.44 1.07 25.28
CA TRP A 107 14.30 2.13 24.28
C TRP A 107 13.84 1.63 22.91
N LYS A 108 14.22 0.42 22.52
CA LYS A 108 13.75 -0.19 21.26
C LYS A 108 12.24 -0.41 21.21
N THR A 109 11.57 -0.59 22.35
CA THR A 109 10.11 -0.66 22.40
C THR A 109 9.47 0.69 22.10
N ILE A 110 10.07 1.78 22.61
CA ILE A 110 9.59 3.14 22.35
C ILE A 110 9.77 3.48 20.86
N GLU A 111 10.94 3.15 20.27
CA GLU A 111 11.17 3.32 18.83
C GLU A 111 10.12 2.57 17.99
N MET A 112 9.80 1.33 18.37
CA MET A 112 8.75 0.54 17.71
C MET A 112 7.36 1.18 17.85
N LEU A 113 7.02 1.77 18.99
CA LEU A 113 5.76 2.50 19.16
C LEU A 113 5.71 3.76 18.30
N VAL A 114 6.80 4.53 18.25
CA VAL A 114 6.89 5.75 17.43
C VAL A 114 6.72 5.44 15.95
N GLN A 115 7.20 4.30 15.46
CA GLN A 115 7.01 3.87 14.08
C GLN A 115 5.54 3.80 13.67
N TRP A 116 4.64 3.41 14.59
CA TRP A 116 3.20 3.35 14.32
C TRP A 116 2.56 4.71 14.06
N VAL A 117 3.10 5.76 14.65
CA VAL A 117 2.66 7.15 14.37
C VAL A 117 2.99 7.55 12.91
N LEU A 118 4.05 6.97 12.35
CA LEU A 118 4.47 7.24 10.97
C LEU A 118 3.70 6.40 9.93
N VAL A 119 2.94 5.38 10.34
CA VAL A 119 2.20 4.50 9.43
C VAL A 119 1.29 5.26 8.46
N PRO A 120 0.46 6.23 8.88
CA PRO A 120 -0.37 6.99 7.94
C PRO A 120 0.45 7.75 6.90
N ILE A 121 1.56 8.36 7.32
CA ILE A 121 2.47 9.11 6.43
C ILE A 121 3.14 8.17 5.43
N SER A 122 3.70 7.06 5.93
CA SER A 122 4.33 6.06 5.07
C SER A 122 3.33 5.38 4.15
N GLY A 123 2.08 5.18 4.58
CA GLY A 123 0.99 4.67 3.75
C GLY A 123 0.69 5.58 2.54
N ILE A 124 0.73 6.89 2.72
CA ILE A 124 0.57 7.85 1.62
C ILE A 124 1.80 7.81 0.71
N ILE A 125 2.99 7.97 1.26
CA ILE A 125 4.24 8.14 0.48
C ILE A 125 4.61 6.86 -0.27
N PHE A 126 4.55 5.70 0.39
CA PHE A 126 4.98 4.41 -0.17
C PHE A 126 3.82 3.52 -0.65
N GLY A 127 2.60 3.86 -0.31
CA GLY A 127 1.39 3.16 -0.74
C GLY A 127 0.64 3.92 -1.83
N SER A 128 -0.05 4.99 -1.48
CA SER A 128 -0.96 5.69 -2.39
C SER A 128 -0.27 6.35 -3.56
N ILE A 129 0.84 7.07 -3.36
CA ILE A 129 1.53 7.78 -4.45
C ILE A 129 2.08 6.82 -5.50
N PRO A 130 2.84 5.75 -5.14
CA PRO A 130 3.30 4.79 -6.14
C PRO A 130 2.18 3.99 -6.81
N ALA A 131 1.08 3.73 -6.09
CA ALA A 131 -0.08 3.06 -6.67
C ALA A 131 -0.75 3.93 -7.74
N LEU A 132 -0.99 5.23 -7.44
CA LEU A 132 -1.54 6.18 -8.42
C LEU A 132 -0.62 6.37 -9.63
N ASP A 133 0.70 6.43 -9.43
CA ASP A 133 1.65 6.51 -10.54
C ASP A 133 1.54 5.26 -11.44
N ALA A 134 1.49 4.06 -10.84
CA ALA A 134 1.36 2.81 -11.59
C ALA A 134 0.03 2.73 -12.36
N GLU A 135 -1.09 3.11 -11.72
CA GLU A 135 -2.41 3.14 -12.36
C GLU A 135 -2.46 4.15 -13.50
N THR A 136 -1.94 5.35 -13.28
CA THR A 136 -1.89 6.40 -14.30
C THR A 136 -1.07 5.97 -15.52
N ARG A 137 0.08 5.34 -15.28
CA ARG A 137 0.93 4.81 -16.37
C ARG A 137 0.22 3.71 -17.15
N LEU A 138 -0.46 2.79 -16.45
CA LEU A 138 -1.22 1.75 -17.11
C LEU A 138 -2.34 2.33 -17.98
N MET A 139 -3.08 3.33 -17.49
CA MET A 139 -4.12 4.04 -18.25
C MET A 139 -3.55 4.73 -19.49
N LEU A 140 -2.30 5.17 -19.45
CA LEU A 140 -1.58 5.76 -20.58
C LEU A 140 -0.90 4.69 -21.48
N GLY A 141 -1.15 3.40 -21.23
CA GLY A 141 -0.56 2.30 -22.00
C GLY A 141 0.93 2.07 -21.74
N LYS A 142 1.48 2.60 -20.64
CA LYS A 142 2.89 2.44 -20.28
C LYS A 142 3.04 1.34 -19.23
N TYR A 143 3.51 0.18 -19.66
CA TYR A 143 3.81 -0.93 -18.76
C TYR A 143 5.21 -0.78 -18.15
N LEU A 144 5.31 -0.96 -16.83
CA LEU A 144 6.59 -0.90 -16.10
C LEU A 144 7.26 -2.28 -16.00
N GLY A 145 6.47 -3.35 -16.09
CA GLY A 145 6.94 -4.71 -15.95
C GLY A 145 7.44 -5.05 -14.54
N PHE A 146 7.92 -6.27 -14.39
CA PHE A 146 8.47 -6.75 -13.13
C PHE A 146 10.00 -6.65 -13.10
N ALA A 147 10.52 -5.76 -12.26
CA ALA A 147 11.96 -5.64 -12.03
C ALA A 147 12.41 -6.68 -10.99
N VAL A 148 13.20 -7.66 -11.42
CA VAL A 148 13.80 -8.65 -10.52
C VAL A 148 15.02 -8.03 -9.85
N THR A 149 14.99 -7.93 -8.52
CA THR A 149 16.16 -7.52 -7.75
C THR A 149 17.24 -8.59 -7.84
N HIS A 150 18.39 -8.28 -8.42
CA HIS A 150 19.53 -9.19 -8.46
C HIS A 150 20.00 -9.46 -7.02
N LYS A 151 19.84 -10.70 -6.57
CA LYS A 151 20.38 -11.14 -5.29
C LYS A 151 21.86 -11.50 -5.48
N GLU A 152 22.77 -10.66 -5.03
CA GLU A 152 24.23 -10.89 -5.08
C GLU A 152 24.74 -12.07 -4.19
N ARG A 153 23.84 -12.94 -3.76
CA ARG A 153 24.20 -14.04 -2.85
C ARG A 153 25.16 -15.09 -3.43
N LYS A 154 25.21 -15.22 -4.76
CA LYS A 154 26.03 -16.27 -5.41
C LYS A 154 27.52 -15.96 -5.45
N SER A 155 27.92 -14.71 -5.56
CA SER A 155 29.36 -14.36 -5.64
C SER A 155 30.12 -14.61 -4.33
N LYS A 156 29.49 -14.33 -3.18
CA LYS A 156 30.11 -14.57 -1.87
C LYS A 156 30.29 -16.06 -1.54
N ILE A 157 29.31 -16.89 -1.91
CA ILE A 157 29.37 -18.34 -1.65
C ILE A 157 30.44 -19.01 -2.54
N LEU A 158 30.56 -18.59 -3.80
CA LEU A 158 31.60 -19.10 -4.71
C LEU A 158 32.98 -18.62 -4.32
N ALA A 159 33.15 -17.39 -3.82
CA ALA A 159 34.43 -16.90 -3.30
C ALA A 159 34.88 -17.69 -2.05
N ILE A 160 33.98 -17.94 -1.11
CA ILE A 160 34.26 -18.75 0.09
C ILE A 160 34.55 -20.22 -0.27
N SER A 161 33.89 -20.78 -1.28
CA SER A 161 34.13 -22.14 -1.77
C SER A 161 35.47 -22.30 -2.50
N GLN A 162 35.99 -21.23 -3.09
CA GLN A 162 37.31 -21.23 -3.73
C GLN A 162 38.47 -21.02 -2.73
N GLU A 163 38.23 -20.21 -1.68
CA GLU A 163 39.22 -20.03 -0.59
C GLU A 163 39.30 -21.23 0.36
N GLY A 164 38.29 -22.08 0.42
CA GLY A 164 38.22 -23.23 1.32
C GLY A 164 38.83 -24.53 0.76
N ASN A 165 39.46 -24.55 -0.41
CA ASN A 165 40.17 -25.72 -0.95
C ASN A 165 41.66 -25.43 -1.23
N PRO A 166 42.52 -25.41 -0.19
CA PRO A 166 43.98 -25.32 -0.35
C PRO A 166 44.61 -26.71 -0.40
N SER A 167 44.11 -27.62 -1.23
CA SER A 167 44.74 -28.93 -1.37
C SER A 167 44.73 -29.36 -2.83
N GLY A 168 45.68 -28.83 -3.55
CA GLY A 168 46.22 -29.34 -4.79
C GLY A 168 47.72 -29.61 -4.57
N GLU A 169 48.05 -30.61 -3.79
CA GLU A 169 49.32 -31.36 -3.87
C GLU A 169 49.02 -32.84 -3.59
#